data_d204a2358035ca802eb35ecde499ac89
#
_entry.id   d204a2358035ca802eb35ecde499ac89
#
_cell.length_a   1.000
_cell.length_b   1.000
_cell.length_c   1.000
_cell.angle_alpha   90.00
_cell.angle_beta   90.00
_cell.angle_gamma   90.00
#
_symmetry.space_group_name_H-M   'P 1'
#
loop_
_entity.id
_entity.type
_entity.pdbx_description
1 polymer ?
#
loop_
_entity_poly.entity_id
_entity_poly.type
_entity_poly.pdbx_seq_one_letter_code
_entity_poly.pdbx_strand_id
1 'polypeptide(L)'
;MAGREWLLIVDEAQWLNRECIEYLRHLHDHPRTRFSLLLVGGDGCWRVLSREPMLRSRIYRRVRFAPMRLQTVLQVIPGYHPIYQHAAGDLLAMVDDRYAYGCFREWASFTHSALAFCHEQNNPTLTEPIARAVLELHAGGEIEDAA
;
A
#
# COMPACT_ATOMS: atom_id res chain seq x y z
N MET A 1 -1.46 18.55 -32.58
CA MET A 1 -1.50 18.84 -31.12
C MET A 1 -1.65 17.50 -30.41
N ALA A 2 -0.66 17.05 -29.66
CA ALA A 2 -0.76 15.86 -28.84
C ALA A 2 -1.77 16.15 -27.72
N GLY A 3 -2.91 15.47 -27.75
CA GLY A 3 -3.92 15.59 -26.72
C GLY A 3 -3.33 15.14 -25.37
N ARG A 4 -3.61 15.86 -24.30
CA ARG A 4 -3.25 15.44 -22.95
C ARG A 4 -3.86 14.08 -22.68
N GLU A 5 -3.02 13.13 -22.35
CA GLU A 5 -3.47 11.81 -21.84
C GLU A 5 -3.84 11.96 -20.36
N TRP A 6 -5.01 11.50 -19.98
CA TRP A 6 -5.50 11.55 -18.62
C TRP A 6 -5.50 10.17 -18.01
N LEU A 7 -5.22 10.09 -16.73
CA LEU A 7 -5.43 8.90 -15.91
C LEU A 7 -6.54 9.18 -14.91
N LEU A 8 -7.62 8.41 -14.98
CA LEU A 8 -8.67 8.41 -13.98
C LEU A 8 -8.41 7.25 -13.02
N ILE A 9 -8.23 7.58 -11.74
CA ILE A 9 -8.05 6.59 -10.68
C ILE A 9 -9.34 6.54 -9.88
N VAL A 10 -9.91 5.36 -9.75
CA VAL A 10 -11.07 5.08 -8.89
C VAL A 10 -10.61 4.17 -7.78
N ASP A 11 -10.51 4.72 -6.59
CA ASP A 11 -10.18 3.97 -5.38
C ASP A 11 -11.44 3.34 -4.77
N GLU A 12 -11.25 2.31 -3.92
CA GLU A 12 -12.31 1.54 -3.29
C GLU A 12 -13.33 0.98 -4.32
N ALA A 13 -12.83 0.53 -5.46
CA ALA A 13 -13.64 0.09 -6.59
C ALA A 13 -14.56 -1.12 -6.29
N GLN A 14 -14.39 -1.81 -5.14
CA GLN A 14 -15.33 -2.82 -4.67
C GLN A 14 -16.70 -2.26 -4.28
N TRP A 15 -16.79 -0.94 -4.06
CA TRP A 15 -18.04 -0.27 -3.74
C TRP A 15 -18.81 0.26 -4.96
N LEU A 16 -18.23 0.10 -6.16
CA LEU A 16 -18.90 0.47 -7.40
C LEU A 16 -20.16 -0.40 -7.58
N ASN A 17 -21.31 0.27 -7.75
CA ASN A 17 -22.52 -0.39 -8.19
C ASN A 17 -22.54 -0.51 -9.72
N ARG A 18 -23.52 -1.22 -10.24
CA ARG A 18 -23.69 -1.46 -11.68
C ARG A 18 -23.82 -0.16 -12.48
N GLU A 19 -24.55 0.80 -11.96
CA GLU A 19 -24.77 2.09 -12.64
C GLU A 19 -23.47 2.87 -12.79
N CYS A 20 -22.67 2.95 -11.71
CA CYS A 20 -21.36 3.60 -11.75
C CYS A 20 -20.42 2.92 -12.76
N ILE A 21 -20.42 1.58 -12.82
CA ILE A 21 -19.63 0.82 -13.79
C ILE A 21 -20.06 1.14 -15.23
N GLU A 22 -21.37 1.22 -15.48
CA GLU A 22 -21.91 1.59 -16.80
C GLU A 22 -21.52 3.03 -17.18
N TYR A 23 -21.56 3.99 -16.24
CA TYR A 23 -21.10 5.36 -16.49
C TYR A 23 -19.62 5.41 -16.85
N LEU A 24 -18.77 4.72 -16.09
CA LEU A 24 -17.33 4.65 -16.38
C LEU A 24 -17.07 4.05 -17.76
N ARG A 25 -17.82 3.01 -18.13
CA ARG A 25 -17.75 2.39 -19.45
C ARG A 25 -18.15 3.39 -20.55
N HIS A 26 -19.29 4.07 -20.40
CA HIS A 26 -19.75 5.06 -21.37
C HIS A 26 -18.75 6.20 -21.55
N LEU A 27 -18.17 6.67 -20.46
CA LEU A 27 -17.13 7.69 -20.50
C LEU A 27 -15.88 7.19 -21.24
N HIS A 28 -15.45 5.96 -20.96
CA HIS A 28 -14.27 5.37 -21.58
C HIS A 28 -14.48 5.08 -23.07
N ASP A 29 -15.65 4.62 -23.46
CA ASP A 29 -15.99 4.29 -24.86
C ASP A 29 -16.36 5.54 -25.70
N HIS A 30 -16.53 6.71 -25.08
CA HIS A 30 -16.96 7.92 -25.78
C HIS A 30 -15.84 8.48 -26.66
N PRO A 31 -16.08 8.76 -27.96
CA PRO A 31 -15.05 9.14 -28.92
C PRO A 31 -14.32 10.46 -28.63
N ARG A 32 -14.92 11.32 -27.80
CA ARG A 32 -14.34 12.61 -27.41
C ARG A 32 -13.52 12.54 -26.10
N THR A 33 -13.50 11.38 -25.43
CA THR A 33 -12.74 11.18 -24.19
C THR A 33 -11.50 10.34 -24.49
N ARG A 34 -10.38 10.72 -23.87
CA ARG A 34 -9.13 9.95 -23.94
C ARG A 34 -8.51 9.92 -22.56
N PHE A 35 -8.69 8.81 -21.87
CA PHE A 35 -8.07 8.57 -20.57
C PHE A 35 -7.84 7.08 -20.36
N SER A 36 -6.84 6.79 -19.54
CA SER A 36 -6.65 5.46 -18.98
C SER A 36 -7.40 5.36 -17.67
N LEU A 37 -7.99 4.19 -17.37
CA LEU A 37 -8.73 3.95 -16.15
C LEU A 37 -7.93 2.98 -15.27
N LEU A 38 -7.67 3.39 -14.03
CA LEU A 38 -7.10 2.56 -12.98
C LEU A 38 -8.14 2.36 -11.88
N LEU A 39 -8.57 1.12 -11.71
CA LEU A 39 -9.46 0.71 -10.63
C LEU A 39 -8.62 0.10 -9.51
N VAL A 40 -8.67 0.72 -8.34
CA VAL A 40 -7.96 0.28 -7.13
C VAL A 40 -8.99 -0.19 -6.12
N GLY A 41 -8.69 -1.23 -5.36
CA GLY A 41 -9.61 -1.70 -4.35
C GLY A 41 -9.03 -2.84 -3.51
N GLY A 42 -9.64 -3.05 -2.37
CA GLY A 42 -9.28 -4.07 -1.40
C GLY A 42 -9.83 -5.46 -1.74
N ASP A 43 -9.97 -6.27 -0.72
CA ASP A 43 -10.48 -7.63 -0.84
C ASP A 43 -11.90 -7.68 -1.42
N GLY A 44 -12.09 -8.56 -2.38
CA GLY A 44 -13.35 -8.68 -3.11
C GLY A 44 -13.51 -7.77 -4.30
N CYS A 45 -12.65 -6.76 -4.52
CA CYS A 45 -12.72 -5.85 -5.66
C CYS A 45 -12.83 -6.60 -6.98
N TRP A 46 -11.95 -7.57 -7.22
CA TRP A 46 -12.01 -8.38 -8.43
C TRP A 46 -13.34 -9.14 -8.58
N ARG A 47 -13.92 -9.63 -7.50
CA ARG A 47 -15.21 -10.33 -7.51
C ARG A 47 -16.34 -9.42 -7.98
N VAL A 48 -16.31 -8.15 -7.56
CA VAL A 48 -17.29 -7.15 -8.01
C VAL A 48 -17.08 -6.81 -9.48
N LEU A 49 -15.88 -6.43 -9.86
CA LEU A 49 -15.56 -6.01 -11.23
C LEU A 49 -15.74 -7.15 -12.25
N SER A 50 -15.44 -8.38 -11.89
CA SER A 50 -15.56 -9.54 -12.80
C SER A 50 -16.98 -10.02 -13.03
N ARG A 51 -17.95 -9.59 -12.21
CA ARG A 51 -19.38 -9.89 -12.44
C ARG A 51 -19.95 -9.15 -13.65
N GLU A 52 -19.28 -8.06 -14.07
CA GLU A 52 -19.70 -7.28 -15.23
C GLU A 52 -18.85 -7.70 -16.45
N PRO A 53 -19.40 -8.55 -17.35
CA PRO A 53 -18.64 -9.11 -18.47
C PRO A 53 -18.05 -8.03 -19.38
N MET A 54 -18.78 -6.93 -19.56
CA MET A 54 -18.37 -5.83 -20.41
C MET A 54 -17.18 -5.06 -19.85
N LEU A 55 -17.06 -4.92 -18.52
CA LEU A 55 -15.90 -4.34 -17.86
C LEU A 55 -14.72 -5.33 -17.91
N ARG A 56 -14.98 -6.58 -17.56
CA ARG A 56 -13.96 -7.64 -17.56
C ARG A 56 -13.21 -7.75 -18.88
N SER A 57 -13.90 -7.64 -20.01
CA SER A 57 -13.29 -7.73 -21.35
C SER A 57 -12.38 -6.55 -21.69
N ARG A 58 -12.50 -5.41 -20.96
CA ARG A 58 -11.71 -4.19 -21.16
C ARG A 58 -10.55 -4.04 -20.20
N ILE A 59 -10.49 -4.88 -19.17
CA ILE A 59 -9.37 -4.85 -18.22
C ILE A 59 -8.14 -5.45 -18.88
N TYR A 60 -7.20 -4.58 -19.22
CA TYR A 60 -5.94 -4.96 -19.88
C TYR A 60 -5.01 -5.72 -18.93
N ARG A 61 -4.91 -5.27 -17.68
CA ARG A 61 -3.98 -5.84 -16.71
C ARG A 61 -4.58 -5.84 -15.31
N ARG A 62 -4.35 -6.92 -14.59
CA ARG A 62 -4.66 -7.04 -13.16
C ARG A 62 -3.37 -7.20 -12.39
N VAL A 63 -3.21 -6.39 -11.35
CA VAL A 63 -2.11 -6.50 -10.37
C VAL A 63 -2.73 -6.81 -9.02
N ARG A 64 -2.19 -7.79 -8.33
CA ARG A 64 -2.60 -8.13 -6.97
C ARG A 64 -1.40 -7.89 -6.04
N PHE A 65 -1.62 -7.08 -5.05
CA PHE A 65 -0.68 -6.91 -3.93
C PHE A 65 -1.00 -7.94 -2.86
N ALA A 66 0.01 -8.63 -2.40
CA ALA A 66 -0.06 -9.57 -1.28
C ALA A 66 1.06 -9.20 -0.30
N PRO A 67 0.98 -9.62 0.98
CA PRO A 67 2.08 -9.45 1.90
C PRO A 67 3.40 -9.95 1.30
N MET A 68 4.45 -9.18 1.47
CA MET A 68 5.78 -9.51 0.98
C MET A 68 6.33 -10.71 1.76
N ARG A 69 7.03 -11.59 1.06
CA ARG A 69 7.85 -12.60 1.72
C ARG A 69 9.11 -11.93 2.27
N LEU A 70 9.71 -12.50 3.33
CA LEU A 70 10.91 -11.95 3.96
C LEU A 70 12.00 -11.58 2.97
N GLN A 71 12.27 -12.43 1.99
CA GLN A 71 13.27 -12.12 0.94
C GLN A 71 12.92 -10.84 0.16
N THR A 72 11.65 -10.61 -0.11
CA THR A 72 11.18 -9.39 -0.78
C THR A 72 11.29 -8.18 0.14
N VAL A 73 10.97 -8.33 1.42
CA VAL A 73 11.15 -7.29 2.44
C VAL A 73 12.61 -6.82 2.47
N LEU A 74 13.55 -7.76 2.55
CA LEU A 74 14.99 -7.46 2.59
C LEU A 74 15.51 -6.78 1.30
N GLN A 75 14.83 -6.96 0.18
CA GLN A 75 15.18 -6.31 -1.09
C GLN A 75 14.52 -4.93 -1.27
N VAL A 76 13.29 -4.77 -0.80
CA VAL A 76 12.46 -3.58 -1.08
C VAL A 76 12.62 -2.51 0.00
N ILE A 77 12.60 -2.91 1.27
CA ILE A 77 12.58 -1.96 2.39
C ILE A 77 13.85 -1.09 2.48
N PRO A 78 15.07 -1.58 2.19
CA PRO A 78 16.26 -0.72 2.16
C PRO A 78 16.16 0.44 1.15
N GLY A 79 15.42 0.25 0.05
CA GLY A 79 15.18 1.28 -0.96
C GLY A 79 13.94 2.15 -0.69
N TYR A 80 13.11 1.78 0.29
CA TYR A 80 11.86 2.48 0.57
C TYR A 80 12.08 3.83 1.27
N HIS A 81 12.97 3.85 2.27
CA HIS A 81 13.28 5.08 3.00
C HIS A 81 14.75 5.11 3.44
N PRO A 82 15.41 6.30 3.45
CA PRO A 82 16.83 6.42 3.81
C PRO A 82 17.22 5.82 5.16
N ILE A 83 16.33 5.82 6.17
CA ILE A 83 16.60 5.24 7.49
C ILE A 83 16.95 3.74 7.43
N TYR A 84 16.54 3.04 6.38
CA TYR A 84 16.77 1.60 6.20
C TYR A 84 17.98 1.28 5.33
N GLN A 85 18.59 2.28 4.68
CA GLN A 85 19.62 2.07 3.68
C GLN A 85 20.82 1.25 4.21
N HIS A 86 21.14 1.41 5.49
CA HIS A 86 22.23 0.71 6.16
C HIS A 86 21.76 -0.22 7.28
N ALA A 87 20.47 -0.47 7.38
CA ALA A 87 19.91 -1.36 8.39
C ALA A 87 20.32 -2.82 8.11
N ALA A 88 20.76 -3.53 9.14
CA ALA A 88 21.08 -4.95 9.02
C ALA A 88 19.85 -5.77 8.61
N GLY A 89 20.03 -6.80 7.79
CA GLY A 89 18.95 -7.66 7.35
C GLY A 89 18.19 -8.31 8.50
N ASP A 90 18.89 -8.73 9.55
CA ASP A 90 18.28 -9.31 10.75
C ASP A 90 17.40 -8.31 11.49
N LEU A 91 17.76 -7.03 11.49
CA LEU A 91 16.95 -5.97 12.08
C LEU A 91 15.64 -5.80 11.30
N LEU A 92 15.71 -5.76 9.98
CA LEU A 92 14.52 -5.69 9.13
C LEU A 92 13.64 -6.94 9.28
N ALA A 93 14.25 -8.10 9.36
CA ALA A 93 13.54 -9.36 9.59
C ALA A 93 12.81 -9.34 10.95
N MET A 94 13.44 -8.84 12.00
CA MET A 94 12.82 -8.70 13.33
C MET A 94 11.59 -7.77 13.30
N VAL A 95 11.70 -6.63 12.61
CA VAL A 95 10.58 -5.68 12.47
C VAL A 95 9.44 -6.32 11.67
N ASP A 96 9.78 -7.01 10.58
CA ASP A 96 8.77 -7.67 9.76
C ASP A 96 8.01 -8.77 10.53
N ASP A 97 8.74 -9.62 11.24
CA ASP A 97 8.19 -10.73 12.02
C ASP A 97 7.29 -10.26 13.17
N ARG A 98 7.62 -9.14 13.82
CA ARG A 98 6.92 -8.65 15.02
C ARG A 98 5.82 -7.65 14.73
N TYR A 99 5.86 -6.97 13.60
CA TYR A 99 4.96 -5.86 13.33
C TYR A 99 4.41 -5.82 11.91
N ALA A 100 5.28 -5.86 10.90
CA ALA A 100 4.83 -5.53 9.55
C ALA A 100 4.24 -6.72 8.78
N TYR A 101 4.64 -7.94 9.08
CA TYR A 101 4.13 -9.19 8.45
C TYR A 101 4.08 -9.13 6.93
N GLY A 102 5.07 -8.49 6.30
CA GLY A 102 5.12 -8.25 4.86
C GLY A 102 4.13 -7.19 4.35
N CYS A 103 3.39 -6.53 5.22
CA CYS A 103 2.41 -5.52 4.84
C CYS A 103 3.08 -4.15 4.66
N PHE A 104 2.99 -3.59 3.43
CA PHE A 104 3.64 -2.31 3.14
C PHE A 104 3.04 -1.14 3.94
N ARG A 105 1.76 -1.19 4.28
CA ARG A 105 1.09 -0.19 5.13
C ARG A 105 1.68 -0.18 6.53
N GLU A 106 1.93 -1.35 7.11
CA GLU A 106 2.54 -1.47 8.44
C GLU A 106 3.99 -0.99 8.40
N TRP A 107 4.74 -1.29 7.34
CA TRP A 107 6.05 -0.71 7.14
C TRP A 107 6.02 0.82 7.06
N ALA A 108 5.01 1.42 6.40
CA ALA A 108 4.84 2.87 6.35
C ALA A 108 4.52 3.46 7.73
N SER A 109 3.64 2.82 8.50
CA SER A 109 3.32 3.20 9.88
C SER A 109 4.54 3.12 10.79
N PHE A 110 5.27 2.00 10.74
CA PHE A 110 6.53 1.83 11.48
C PHE A 110 7.56 2.91 11.12
N THR A 111 7.70 3.22 9.83
CA THR A 111 8.63 4.25 9.34
C THR A 111 8.30 5.60 9.96
N HIS A 112 7.02 5.97 9.98
CA HIS A 112 6.58 7.23 10.56
C HIS A 112 6.99 7.36 12.03
N SER A 113 6.75 6.33 12.84
CA SER A 113 7.15 6.30 14.25
C SER A 113 8.67 6.28 14.41
N ALA A 114 9.38 5.47 13.61
CA ALA A 114 10.83 5.37 13.67
C ALA A 114 11.53 6.70 13.33
N LEU A 115 10.97 7.50 12.43
CA LEU A 115 11.50 8.82 12.09
C LEU A 115 11.48 9.77 13.29
N ALA A 116 10.43 9.74 14.12
CA ALA A 116 10.36 10.55 15.33
C ALA A 116 11.51 10.19 16.29
N PHE A 117 11.73 8.90 16.56
CA PHE A 117 12.83 8.44 17.40
C PHE A 117 14.22 8.73 16.81
N CYS A 118 14.37 8.56 15.48
CA CYS A 118 15.61 8.92 14.79
C CYS A 118 15.93 10.40 14.95
N HIS A 119 14.92 11.26 14.84
CA HIS A 119 15.08 12.70 15.02
C HIS A 119 15.44 13.07 16.46
N GLU A 120 14.74 12.52 17.45
CA GLU A 120 15.02 12.77 18.87
C GLU A 120 16.42 12.34 19.28
N GLN A 121 16.91 11.22 18.73
CA GLN A 121 18.24 10.69 19.04
C GLN A 121 19.34 11.25 18.12
N ASN A 122 18.99 12.18 17.21
CA ASN A 122 19.88 12.73 16.19
C ASN A 122 20.63 11.63 15.39
N ASN A 123 19.93 10.55 15.11
CA ASN A 123 20.46 9.38 14.37
C ASN A 123 19.73 9.23 13.03
N PRO A 124 20.41 9.33 11.88
CA PRO A 124 19.78 9.29 10.57
C PRO A 124 19.39 7.87 10.12
N THR A 125 19.73 6.83 10.89
CA THR A 125 19.54 5.44 10.49
C THR A 125 18.80 4.65 11.56
N LEU A 126 18.02 3.65 11.13
CA LEU A 126 17.37 2.73 12.05
C LEU A 126 18.42 1.85 12.75
N THR A 127 18.41 1.90 14.08
CA THR A 127 19.21 1.03 14.94
C THR A 127 18.31 0.07 15.71
N GLU A 128 18.90 -0.99 16.26
CA GLU A 128 18.14 -1.97 17.05
C GLU A 128 17.44 -1.33 18.29
N PRO A 129 18.08 -0.43 19.07
CA PRO A 129 17.37 0.25 20.15
C PRO A 129 16.16 1.05 19.67
N ILE A 130 16.29 1.80 18.58
CA ILE A 130 15.17 2.55 17.99
C ILE A 130 14.06 1.61 17.55
N ALA A 131 14.40 0.53 16.83
CA ALA A 131 13.41 -0.43 16.37
C ALA A 131 12.64 -1.07 17.53
N ARG A 132 13.33 -1.43 18.63
CA ARG A 132 12.69 -1.98 19.83
C ARG A 132 11.75 -0.95 20.50
N ALA A 133 12.17 0.30 20.65
CA ALA A 133 11.34 1.35 21.22
C ALA A 133 10.05 1.58 20.37
N VAL A 134 10.17 1.56 19.06
CA VAL A 134 9.01 1.68 18.18
C VAL A 134 8.08 0.45 18.31
N LEU A 135 8.64 -0.75 18.38
CA LEU A 135 7.84 -1.97 18.57
C LEU A 135 7.11 -1.95 19.92
N GLU A 136 7.75 -1.49 20.98
CA GLU A 136 7.13 -1.32 22.30
C GLU A 136 6.01 -0.28 22.28
N LEU A 137 6.22 0.84 21.58
CA LEU A 137 5.18 1.87 21.39
C LEU A 137 3.93 1.28 20.73
N HIS A 138 4.10 0.45 19.70
CA HIS A 138 2.98 -0.16 19.01
C HIS A 138 2.37 -1.37 19.75
N ALA A 139 3.13 -2.06 20.58
CA ALA A 139 2.63 -3.14 21.43
C ALA A 139 1.86 -2.62 22.66
N GLY A 140 2.19 -1.43 23.16
CA GLY A 140 1.53 -0.80 24.32
C GLY A 140 0.21 -0.09 24.01
N GLY A 141 -0.28 -0.16 22.77
CA GLY A 141 -1.56 0.44 22.35
C GLY A 141 -2.83 -0.32 22.77
N GLU A 142 -2.72 -1.44 23.45
CA GLU A 142 -3.83 -2.01 24.25
C GLU A 142 -3.92 -1.26 25.58
N ILE A 143 -4.42 -0.02 25.54
CA ILE A 143 -4.94 0.61 26.74
C ILE A 143 -6.19 -0.18 27.11
N GLU A 144 -6.11 -0.91 28.21
CA GLU A 144 -7.26 -1.46 28.91
C GLU A 144 -8.34 -0.39 29.02
N ASP A 145 -9.39 -0.47 28.22
CA ASP A 145 -10.69 0.06 28.56
C ASP A 145 -11.23 -0.82 29.70
N ALA A 146 -10.69 -0.62 30.89
CA ALA A 146 -11.15 -1.20 32.14
C ALA A 146 -11.94 -0.13 32.90
N ALA A 147 -13.26 -0.34 32.89
CA ALA A 147 -14.30 0.01 33.84
C ALA A 147 -15.43 0.85 33.31
#